data_f1f0a5213956997652851f9b910b5cb2
#
_entry.id   f1f0a5213956997652851f9b910b5cb2
#
_cell.length_a   1.000
_cell.length_b   1.000
_cell.length_c   1.000
_cell.angle_alpha   90.00
_cell.angle_beta   90.00
_cell.angle_gamma   90.00
#
_symmetry.space_group_name_H-M   'P 1'
#
loop_
_entity.id
_entity.type
_entity.pdbx_description
1 polymer ?
#
loop_
_entity_poly.entity_id
_entity_poly.type
_entity_poly.pdbx_seq_one_letter_code
_entity_poly.pdbx_strand_id
1 'polypeptide(L)'
;MRTLSTEFLQGLFQDEKVFSISKTSTSVADDGTLKIIVKPDTKDICILFSFGGEGKVKLNSYLNPTYTGGTEYTPFNRVTGSTKTLKGTILIDPTVTDNGTQRGDEFEGATGFLTGAGGTISSGLGTKVSVGTELLFEIINQRGSAADLEVVGIVFEEE
;
A
#
# COMPACT_ATOMS: atom_id res chain seq x y z
N MET A 1 -16.74 5.71 11.28
CA MET A 1 -15.64 4.73 11.14
C MET A 1 -16.02 3.47 11.87
N ARG A 2 -16.07 2.33 11.20
CA ARG A 2 -16.30 1.06 11.89
C ARG A 2 -15.00 0.64 12.56
N THR A 3 -15.03 0.48 13.87
CA THR A 3 -13.94 -0.18 14.58
C THR A 3 -13.81 -1.59 14.01
N LEU A 4 -12.62 -2.01 13.63
CA LEU A 4 -12.35 -3.38 13.23
C LEU A 4 -12.55 -4.28 14.47
N SER A 5 -13.79 -4.71 14.70
CA SER A 5 -14.08 -5.66 15.78
C SER A 5 -13.49 -7.02 15.41
N THR A 6 -13.18 -7.82 16.42
CA THR A 6 -12.71 -9.20 16.23
C THR A 6 -13.70 -10.00 15.40
N GLU A 7 -14.99 -9.78 15.59
CA GLU A 7 -16.06 -10.45 14.84
C GLU A 7 -16.07 -10.06 13.36
N PHE A 8 -15.84 -8.78 13.05
CA PHE A 8 -15.76 -8.33 11.67
C PHE A 8 -14.56 -8.96 10.95
N LEU A 9 -13.38 -8.97 11.59
CA LEU A 9 -12.20 -9.62 11.04
C LEU A 9 -12.41 -11.13 10.86
N GLN A 10 -13.04 -11.80 11.82
CA GLN A 10 -13.36 -13.22 11.70
C GLN A 10 -14.28 -13.49 10.51
N GLY A 11 -15.31 -12.65 10.30
CA GLY A 11 -16.18 -12.74 9.12
C GLY A 11 -15.40 -12.62 7.81
N LEU A 12 -14.50 -11.64 7.70
CA LEU A 12 -13.66 -11.48 6.51
C LEU A 12 -12.75 -12.68 6.27
N PHE A 13 -12.19 -13.29 7.31
CA PHE A 13 -11.41 -14.51 7.19
C PHE A 13 -12.25 -15.70 6.75
N GLN A 14 -13.45 -15.88 7.32
CA GLN A 14 -14.37 -16.93 6.91
C GLN A 14 -14.78 -16.80 5.44
N ASP A 15 -14.94 -15.57 4.96
CA ASP A 15 -15.28 -15.27 3.57
C ASP A 15 -14.07 -15.29 2.62
N GLU A 16 -12.87 -15.54 3.15
CA GLU A 16 -11.62 -15.55 2.38
C GLU A 16 -11.33 -14.22 1.64
N LYS A 17 -11.72 -13.10 2.25
CA LYS A 17 -11.63 -11.75 1.65
C LYS A 17 -10.44 -10.93 2.16
N VAL A 18 -9.55 -11.51 2.94
CA VAL A 18 -8.38 -10.84 3.49
C VAL A 18 -7.11 -11.29 2.76
N PHE A 19 -6.38 -10.34 2.27
CA PHE A 19 -5.14 -10.56 1.52
C PHE A 19 -3.99 -9.81 2.17
N SER A 20 -2.78 -10.29 2.03
CA SER A 20 -1.58 -9.60 2.49
C SER A 20 -0.70 -9.15 1.33
N ILE A 21 -0.05 -8.03 1.53
CA ILE A 21 0.99 -7.50 0.66
C ILE A 21 2.29 -7.36 1.44
N SER A 22 3.40 -7.72 0.79
CA SER A 22 4.75 -7.43 1.26
C SER A 22 5.63 -7.20 0.03
N LYS A 23 6.16 -5.99 -0.10
CA LYS A 23 7.01 -5.62 -1.23
C LYS A 23 8.18 -4.78 -0.74
N THR A 24 9.38 -5.22 -1.09
CA THR A 24 10.63 -4.47 -0.89
C THR A 24 11.17 -4.03 -2.24
N SER A 25 11.62 -2.79 -2.32
CA SER A 25 12.38 -2.25 -3.45
C SER A 25 13.79 -1.94 -2.94
N THR A 26 14.79 -2.61 -3.49
CA THR A 26 16.17 -2.54 -3.00
C THR A 26 16.97 -1.46 -3.69
N SER A 27 17.91 -0.86 -2.93
CA SER A 27 18.86 0.13 -3.45
C SER A 27 18.21 1.31 -4.19
N VAL A 28 17.07 1.76 -3.71
CA VAL A 28 16.40 2.96 -4.25
C VAL A 28 17.28 4.16 -3.99
N ALA A 29 17.63 4.91 -5.04
CA ALA A 29 18.49 6.10 -4.92
C ALA A 29 17.89 7.15 -3.98
N ASP A 30 18.71 8.07 -3.48
CA ASP A 30 18.20 9.23 -2.75
C ASP A 30 17.23 10.01 -3.62
N ASP A 31 16.12 10.48 -3.03
CA ASP A 31 14.94 11.02 -3.72
C ASP A 31 14.25 10.05 -4.71
N GLY A 32 14.74 8.83 -4.83
CA GLY A 32 14.06 7.76 -5.58
C GLY A 32 12.80 7.28 -4.86
N THR A 33 11.92 6.60 -5.60
CA THR A 33 10.57 6.27 -5.13
C THR A 33 10.24 4.79 -5.29
N LEU A 34 9.40 4.29 -4.39
CA LEU A 34 8.57 3.11 -4.59
C LEU A 34 7.13 3.58 -4.77
N LYS A 35 6.50 3.25 -5.88
CA LYS A 35 5.14 3.64 -6.21
C LYS A 35 4.20 2.44 -6.19
N ILE A 36 3.02 2.63 -5.59
CA ILE A 36 2.00 1.59 -5.50
C ILE A 36 0.66 2.20 -5.88
N ILE A 37 -0.02 1.60 -6.85
CA ILE A 37 -1.39 1.96 -7.19
C ILE A 37 -2.33 0.84 -6.77
N VAL A 38 -3.39 1.21 -6.07
CA VAL A 38 -4.51 0.33 -5.72
C VAL A 38 -5.73 0.75 -6.53
N LYS A 39 -6.22 -0.18 -7.33
CA LYS A 39 -7.36 0.00 -8.23
C LYS A 39 -8.42 -1.05 -7.95
N PRO A 40 -9.53 -0.72 -7.30
CA PRO A 40 -10.70 -1.59 -7.18
C PRO A 40 -11.30 -1.91 -8.55
N ASP A 41 -11.77 -3.14 -8.71
CA ASP A 41 -12.45 -3.57 -9.93
C ASP A 41 -13.97 -3.58 -9.72
N THR A 42 -14.50 -4.55 -8.97
CA THR A 42 -15.94 -4.73 -8.77
C THR A 42 -16.39 -4.53 -7.33
N LYS A 43 -15.46 -4.43 -6.41
CA LYS A 43 -15.68 -4.25 -4.97
C LYS A 43 -14.78 -3.15 -4.44
N ASP A 44 -15.28 -2.37 -3.50
CA ASP A 44 -14.46 -1.43 -2.74
C ASP A 44 -13.37 -2.20 -1.98
N ILE A 45 -12.19 -1.62 -1.92
CA ILE A 45 -11.04 -2.21 -1.25
C ILE A 45 -10.67 -1.34 -0.05
N CYS A 46 -10.54 -1.97 1.11
CA CYS A 46 -9.94 -1.35 2.28
C CYS A 46 -8.49 -1.79 2.42
N ILE A 47 -7.61 -0.85 2.74
CA ILE A 47 -6.19 -1.08 2.90
C ILE A 47 -5.71 -0.62 4.26
N LEU A 48 -4.81 -1.41 4.84
CA LEU A 48 -4.08 -1.11 6.07
C LEU A 48 -2.60 -1.35 5.76
N PHE A 49 -1.90 -0.33 5.28
CA PHE A 49 -0.50 -0.42 4.90
C PHE A 49 0.41 0.27 5.90
N SER A 50 1.59 -0.30 6.07
CA SER A 50 2.73 0.31 6.72
C SER A 50 3.85 0.46 5.70
N PHE A 51 4.47 1.62 5.69
CA PHE A 51 5.55 1.97 4.79
C PHE A 51 6.82 2.24 5.58
N GLY A 52 7.94 1.86 5.07
CA GLY A 52 9.21 2.07 5.73
C GLY A 52 10.41 1.96 4.79
N GLY A 53 11.59 2.11 5.37
CA GLY A 53 12.85 1.98 4.67
C GLY A 53 14.01 1.93 5.65
N GLU A 54 15.22 1.78 5.14
CA GLU A 54 16.45 1.78 5.95
C GLU A 54 16.84 3.16 6.49
N GLY A 55 16.09 4.21 6.17
CA GLY A 55 16.35 5.57 6.62
C GLY A 55 15.10 6.42 6.61
N LYS A 56 15.27 7.74 6.57
CA LYS A 56 14.16 8.67 6.47
C LYS A 56 13.38 8.43 5.18
N VAL A 57 12.07 8.34 5.28
CA VAL A 57 11.15 8.22 4.15
C VAL A 57 10.06 9.27 4.23
N LYS A 58 9.54 9.66 3.08
CA LYS A 58 8.37 10.52 2.93
C LYS A 58 7.28 9.75 2.20
N LEU A 59 6.06 9.86 2.65
CA LEU A 59 4.89 9.26 2.03
C LEU A 59 3.96 10.33 1.50
N ASN A 60 3.65 10.26 0.22
CA ASN A 60 2.57 11.02 -0.40
C ASN A 60 1.47 10.07 -0.88
N SER A 61 0.25 10.55 -0.92
CA SER A 61 -0.86 9.81 -1.53
C SER A 61 -1.70 10.72 -2.42
N TYR A 62 -2.16 10.16 -3.53
CA TYR A 62 -2.89 10.89 -4.57
C TYR A 62 -4.06 10.05 -5.07
N LEU A 63 -5.12 10.73 -5.53
CA LEU A 63 -6.29 10.13 -6.15
C LEU A 63 -6.25 10.29 -7.66
N ASN A 64 -6.64 9.24 -8.36
CA ASN A 64 -6.84 9.20 -9.80
C ASN A 64 -5.60 9.69 -10.58
N PRO A 65 -4.44 9.06 -10.38
CA PRO A 65 -3.24 9.36 -11.16
C PRO A 65 -3.41 8.98 -12.64
N THR A 66 -2.62 9.61 -13.49
CA THR A 66 -2.44 9.14 -14.87
C THR A 66 -1.09 8.41 -14.97
N TYR A 67 -1.10 7.20 -15.49
CA TYR A 67 0.09 6.35 -15.51
C TYR A 67 0.06 5.34 -16.65
N THR A 68 1.21 4.72 -16.90
CA THR A 68 1.37 3.61 -17.84
C THR A 68 2.26 2.54 -17.24
N GLY A 69 2.13 1.30 -17.69
CA GLY A 69 2.97 0.19 -17.24
C GLY A 69 2.81 -0.13 -15.75
N GLY A 70 3.91 -0.56 -15.16
CA GLY A 70 3.94 -1.10 -13.80
C GLY A 70 3.88 -2.63 -13.80
N THR A 71 4.26 -3.21 -12.67
CA THR A 71 4.20 -4.65 -12.45
C THR A 71 3.01 -4.98 -11.58
N GLU A 72 2.12 -5.83 -12.07
CA GLU A 72 1.00 -6.31 -11.26
C GLU A 72 1.52 -7.18 -10.12
N TYR A 73 1.07 -6.84 -8.91
CA TYR A 73 1.36 -7.58 -7.69
C TYR A 73 0.12 -8.38 -7.29
N THR A 74 0.29 -9.68 -7.11
CA THR A 74 -0.78 -10.57 -6.63
C THR A 74 -0.70 -10.72 -5.12
N PRO A 75 -1.62 -10.13 -4.35
CA PRO A 75 -1.65 -10.29 -2.90
C PRO A 75 -1.94 -11.74 -2.50
N PHE A 76 -1.36 -12.16 -1.38
CA PHE A 76 -1.58 -13.49 -0.84
C PHE A 76 -2.89 -13.55 -0.05
N ASN A 77 -3.79 -14.49 -0.37
CA ASN A 77 -4.94 -14.75 0.48
C ASN A 77 -4.47 -15.25 1.85
N ARG A 78 -4.99 -14.66 2.92
CA ARG A 78 -4.64 -15.02 4.30
C ARG A 78 -5.20 -16.36 4.74
N VAL A 79 -6.14 -16.91 3.99
CA VAL A 79 -6.67 -18.27 4.22
C VAL A 79 -5.86 -19.26 3.39
N THR A 80 -5.09 -20.09 4.08
CA THR A 80 -4.24 -21.10 3.43
C THR A 80 -5.09 -22.08 2.62
N GLY A 81 -4.75 -22.25 1.36
CA GLY A 81 -5.47 -23.10 0.43
C GLY A 81 -6.66 -22.45 -0.29
N SER A 82 -6.97 -21.20 0.03
CA SER A 82 -7.95 -20.43 -0.74
C SER A 82 -7.48 -20.19 -2.17
N THR A 83 -8.40 -20.31 -3.12
CA THR A 83 -8.19 -19.96 -4.54
C THR A 83 -8.78 -18.59 -4.88
N LYS A 84 -9.40 -17.90 -3.92
CA LYS A 84 -9.94 -16.56 -4.14
C LYS A 84 -8.83 -15.54 -4.34
N THR A 85 -9.03 -14.65 -5.30
CA THR A 85 -8.16 -13.53 -5.62
C THR A 85 -8.84 -12.22 -5.30
N LEU A 86 -8.05 -11.18 -5.03
CA LEU A 86 -8.53 -9.83 -4.82
C LEU A 86 -9.31 -9.32 -6.05
N LYS A 87 -10.46 -8.70 -5.85
CA LYS A 87 -11.25 -8.05 -6.90
C LYS A 87 -10.78 -6.63 -7.16
N GLY A 88 -9.55 -6.53 -7.60
CA GLY A 88 -8.85 -5.31 -7.91
C GLY A 88 -7.41 -5.58 -8.30
N THR A 89 -6.73 -4.55 -8.73
CA THR A 89 -5.34 -4.61 -9.19
C THR A 89 -4.46 -3.78 -8.26
N ILE A 90 -3.30 -4.31 -7.92
CA ILE A 90 -2.21 -3.59 -7.28
C ILE A 90 -1.06 -3.53 -8.26
N LEU A 91 -0.60 -2.32 -8.60
CA LEU A 91 0.54 -2.10 -9.48
C LEU A 91 1.72 -1.56 -8.70
N ILE A 92 2.89 -2.10 -8.97
CA ILE A 92 4.16 -1.66 -8.41
C ILE A 92 4.97 -0.93 -9.48
N ASP A 93 5.51 0.22 -9.10
CA ASP A 93 6.37 1.07 -9.92
C ASP A 93 5.82 1.39 -11.34
N PRO A 94 4.55 1.83 -11.46
CA PRO A 94 4.07 2.37 -12.70
C PRO A 94 4.80 3.67 -13.06
N THR A 95 4.86 3.98 -14.35
CA THR A 95 5.32 5.29 -14.83
C THR A 95 4.18 6.27 -14.71
N VAL A 96 4.23 7.13 -13.69
CA VAL A 96 3.20 8.15 -13.43
C VAL A 96 3.53 9.41 -14.20
N THR A 97 2.60 9.89 -15.02
CA THR A 97 2.71 11.12 -15.80
C THR A 97 1.98 12.30 -15.16
N ASP A 98 0.96 12.01 -14.35
CA ASP A 98 0.25 12.99 -13.52
C ASP A 98 -0.14 12.28 -12.22
N ASN A 99 0.27 12.85 -11.09
CA ASN A 99 -0.03 12.26 -9.78
C ASN A 99 -1.53 12.30 -9.44
N GLY A 100 -2.30 13.17 -10.09
CA GLY A 100 -3.69 13.40 -9.75
C GLY A 100 -3.86 14.33 -8.55
N THR A 101 -4.94 14.17 -7.80
CA THR A 101 -5.26 15.02 -6.66
C THR A 101 -4.58 14.52 -5.40
N GLN A 102 -3.72 15.34 -4.79
CA GLN A 102 -3.07 15.01 -3.52
C GLN A 102 -4.10 14.83 -2.42
N ARG A 103 -3.91 13.79 -1.63
CA ARG A 103 -4.81 13.38 -0.58
C ARG A 103 -4.23 13.72 0.79
N GLY A 104 -4.64 14.86 1.36
CA GLY A 104 -4.20 15.27 2.69
C GLY A 104 -2.74 15.72 2.76
N ASP A 105 -2.21 15.75 3.98
CA ASP A 105 -0.86 16.18 4.26
C ASP A 105 0.17 15.10 3.91
N GLU A 106 1.37 15.54 3.60
CA GLU A 106 2.53 14.67 3.45
C GLU A 106 2.95 14.12 4.81
N PHE A 107 3.26 12.82 4.86
CA PHE A 107 3.81 12.18 6.05
C PHE A 107 5.31 11.98 5.88
N GLU A 108 6.08 12.50 6.82
CA GLU A 108 7.48 12.19 6.96
C GLU A 108 7.69 11.26 8.15
N GLY A 109 8.34 10.16 7.92
CA GLY A 109 8.74 9.22 8.96
C GLY A 109 10.24 9.00 8.92
N ALA A 110 10.83 8.80 10.06
CA ALA A 110 12.19 8.32 10.14
C ALA A 110 12.17 6.84 10.47
N THR A 111 12.75 6.03 9.68
CA THR A 111 13.86 5.14 9.92
C THR A 111 13.57 3.67 10.12
N GLY A 112 14.31 2.84 9.39
CA GLY A 112 14.80 1.56 9.83
C GLY A 112 13.82 0.44 10.06
N PHE A 113 12.75 0.39 9.33
CA PHE A 113 11.82 -0.73 9.36
C PHE A 113 12.52 -2.08 9.13
N LEU A 114 13.42 -2.16 8.16
CA LEU A 114 14.12 -3.41 7.81
C LEU A 114 15.28 -3.73 8.76
N THR A 115 15.82 -2.76 9.46
CA THR A 115 16.95 -2.94 10.37
C THR A 115 16.56 -2.99 11.85
N GLY A 116 15.27 -2.86 12.15
CA GLY A 116 14.77 -2.77 13.52
C GLY A 116 15.14 -1.47 14.24
N ALA A 117 15.73 -0.52 13.54
CA ALA A 117 16.28 0.72 14.10
C ALA A 117 15.40 1.94 13.77
N GLY A 118 14.06 1.83 13.76
CA GLY A 118 13.32 3.03 13.55
C GLY A 118 11.86 2.93 13.20
N GLY A 119 11.29 3.98 12.66
CA GLY A 119 9.86 4.18 12.52
C GLY A 119 9.25 3.62 11.24
N THR A 120 8.01 3.24 11.35
CA THR A 120 7.12 3.00 10.22
C THR A 120 6.13 4.13 10.12
N ILE A 121 5.79 4.52 8.90
CA ILE A 121 4.58 5.29 8.65
C ILE A 121 3.46 4.28 8.48
N SER A 122 2.52 4.23 9.41
CA SER A 122 1.32 3.43 9.25
C SER A 122 0.12 4.34 9.00
N SER A 123 -0.69 3.97 8.02
CA SER A 123 -2.04 4.51 7.93
C SER A 123 -2.90 3.86 9.01
N GLY A 124 -2.70 4.21 10.26
CA GLY A 124 -3.33 3.57 11.44
C GLY A 124 -4.85 3.51 11.44
N LEU A 125 -5.47 4.06 10.43
CA LEU A 125 -6.90 4.10 10.23
C LEU A 125 -7.22 3.65 8.80
N GLY A 126 -7.11 2.46 8.41
CA GLY A 126 -7.43 1.94 7.08
C GLY A 126 -8.02 2.96 6.07
N THR A 127 -7.63 2.86 4.85
CA THR A 127 -8.18 3.69 3.76
C THR A 127 -9.07 2.85 2.88
N LYS A 128 -10.30 3.32 2.67
CA LYS A 128 -11.21 2.73 1.70
C LYS A 128 -10.98 3.36 0.32
N VAL A 129 -10.77 2.53 -0.67
CA VAL A 129 -10.71 2.91 -2.08
C VAL A 129 -11.97 2.40 -2.76
N SER A 130 -12.80 3.29 -3.25
CA SER A 130 -14.07 2.91 -3.88
C SER A 130 -13.88 2.55 -5.34
N VAL A 131 -14.75 1.68 -5.85
CA VAL A 131 -14.82 1.36 -7.28
C VAL A 131 -14.91 2.65 -8.11
N GLY A 132 -14.13 2.72 -9.18
CA GLY A 132 -14.02 3.91 -10.03
C GLY A 132 -13.00 4.96 -9.53
N THR A 133 -12.34 4.71 -8.40
CA THR A 133 -11.27 5.55 -7.86
C THR A 133 -9.97 4.74 -7.83
N GLU A 134 -8.86 5.38 -8.13
CA GLU A 134 -7.53 4.80 -8.01
C GLU A 134 -6.72 5.57 -6.95
N LEU A 135 -5.95 4.86 -6.13
CA LEU A 135 -5.12 5.46 -5.08
C LEU A 135 -3.66 5.16 -5.35
N LEU A 136 -2.86 6.21 -5.49
CA LEU A 136 -1.41 6.15 -5.61
C LEU A 136 -0.79 6.43 -4.23
N PHE A 137 0.10 5.55 -3.79
CA PHE A 137 1.09 5.83 -2.75
C PHE A 137 2.47 5.99 -3.38
N GLU A 138 3.17 7.02 -2.97
CA GLU A 138 4.54 7.30 -3.37
C GLU A 138 5.40 7.39 -2.12
N ILE A 139 6.29 6.42 -1.95
CA ILE A 139 7.25 6.36 -0.85
C ILE A 139 8.58 6.87 -1.40
N ILE A 140 9.13 7.93 -0.83
CA ILE A 140 10.33 8.60 -1.28
C ILE A 140 11.46 8.33 -0.29
N ASN A 141 12.60 7.88 -0.79
CA ASN A 141 13.81 7.75 0.00
C ASN A 141 14.40 9.15 0.28
N GLN A 142 14.54 9.51 1.54
CA GLN A 142 15.15 10.79 1.98
C GLN A 142 16.36 10.56 2.90
N ARG A 143 17.04 9.43 2.73
CA ARG A 143 18.19 9.07 3.55
C ARG A 143 19.45 9.87 3.23
N GLY A 144 19.56 10.46 2.05
CA GLY A 144 20.78 11.06 1.53
C GLY A 144 21.72 10.05 0.84
N SER A 145 21.27 8.81 0.68
CA SER A 145 21.99 7.72 -0.01
C SER A 145 21.00 6.65 -0.43
N ALA A 146 21.43 5.70 -1.26
CA ALA A 146 20.59 4.57 -1.63
C ALA A 146 20.12 3.78 -0.39
N ALA A 147 18.86 3.35 -0.41
CA ALA A 147 18.22 2.62 0.68
C ALA A 147 17.16 1.67 0.16
N ASP A 148 16.88 0.62 0.93
CA ASP A 148 15.73 -0.23 0.67
C ASP A 148 14.45 0.43 1.18
N LEU A 149 13.38 0.33 0.38
CA LEU A 149 12.04 0.77 0.73
C LEU A 149 11.10 -0.41 0.80
N GLU A 150 10.12 -0.37 1.70
CA GLU A 150 9.22 -1.48 1.93
C GLU A 150 7.79 -1.00 2.17
N VAL A 151 6.83 -1.81 1.71
CA VAL A 151 5.42 -1.75 2.10
C VAL A 151 4.98 -3.13 2.58
N VAL A 152 4.27 -3.15 3.70
CA VAL A 152 3.60 -4.34 4.21
C VAL A 152 2.20 -3.98 4.67
N GLY A 153 1.29 -4.93 4.62
CA GLY A 153 -0.04 -4.70 5.15
C GLY A 153 -1.06 -5.71 4.68
N ILE A 154 -2.29 -5.34 4.88
CA ILE A 154 -3.45 -6.12 4.44
C ILE A 154 -4.37 -5.30 3.56
N VAL A 155 -5.00 -5.98 2.64
CA VAL A 155 -6.12 -5.49 1.85
C VAL A 155 -7.32 -6.41 2.05
N PHE A 156 -8.50 -5.86 2.08
CA PHE A 156 -9.71 -6.64 2.13
C PHE A 156 -10.82 -6.00 1.32
N GLU A 157 -11.71 -6.83 0.80
CA GLU A 157 -12.87 -6.40 0.03
C GLU A 157 -14.02 -6.06 0.96
N GLU A 158 -14.71 -4.95 0.71
CA GLU A 158 -16.00 -4.66 1.33
C GLU A 158 -17.15 -5.26 0.51
N GLU A 159 -18.25 -5.57 1.19
CA GLU A 159 -19.47 -6.04 0.56
C GLU A 159 -20.29 -4.90 -0.06
#